data_be5c05546ab61895a33e65aa35698128
#
_entry.id   be5c05546ab61895a33e65aa35698128
#
_cell.length_a   1.000
_cell.length_b   1.000
_cell.length_c   1.000
_cell.angle_alpha   90.00
_cell.angle_beta   90.00
_cell.angle_gamma   90.00
#
_symmetry.space_group_name_H-M   'P 1'
#
loop_
_entity.id
_entity.type
_entity.pdbx_description
1 polymer ?
#
loop_
_entity_poly.entity_id
_entity_poly.type
_entity_poly.pdbx_seq_one_letter_code
_entity_poly.pdbx_strand_id
1 'polypeptide(L)'
;SLHDALPIFYRLLNRSLFELSGGEKQKIACASVSALHPKIFVMDEPSSNLDYKGIRELMNVIAGWKRDGCTVIIAEHRLEWLKTLADRVIYMSDGQISSDMSMGEFEGKTEEELHAMGLRTEPHFSPVSKSWENNEDKFIFRNITFSYKKSRDRKALDIDTLKLPSGSVVGIVGENGAGKSTFAGCLCGLEKHMGGNILYKGNNLASKDRIKLCYMVMQNV
;
A
#
# COMPACT_ATOMS: atom_id res chain seq x y z
N SER A 1 -17.86 -16.39 6.12
CA SER A 1 -18.78 -16.28 7.28
C SER A 1 -18.14 -15.45 8.38
N LEU A 2 -18.96 -14.98 9.33
CA LEU A 2 -18.47 -14.29 10.54
C LEU A 2 -17.41 -15.12 11.27
N HIS A 3 -17.49 -16.44 11.20
CA HIS A 3 -16.52 -17.37 11.76
C HIS A 3 -15.09 -17.21 11.20
N ASP A 4 -14.94 -16.81 9.95
CA ASP A 4 -13.62 -16.64 9.32
C ASP A 4 -12.99 -15.29 9.67
N ALA A 5 -13.82 -14.29 10.03
CA ALA A 5 -13.38 -12.97 10.47
C ALA A 5 -13.03 -12.93 11.98
N LEU A 6 -13.65 -13.78 12.81
CA LEU A 6 -13.48 -13.79 14.26
C LEU A 6 -12.03 -13.89 14.77
N PRO A 7 -11.14 -14.74 14.20
CA PRO A 7 -9.77 -14.86 14.72
C PRO A 7 -8.95 -13.58 14.57
N ILE A 8 -9.25 -12.77 13.54
CA ILE A 8 -8.58 -11.49 13.28
C ILE A 8 -9.02 -10.47 14.34
N PHE A 9 -10.30 -10.49 14.73
CA PHE A 9 -10.88 -9.61 15.73
C PHE A 9 -10.26 -9.78 17.12
N TYR A 10 -10.10 -11.01 17.58
CA TYR A 10 -9.56 -11.27 18.93
C TYR A 10 -8.20 -10.62 19.16
N ARG A 11 -7.37 -10.53 18.13
CA ARG A 11 -6.06 -9.89 18.22
C ARG A 11 -6.11 -8.36 18.26
N LEU A 12 -7.22 -7.77 17.81
CA LEU A 12 -7.37 -6.32 17.67
C LEU A 12 -8.25 -5.71 18.77
N LEU A 13 -9.05 -6.51 19.49
CA LEU A 13 -10.04 -6.05 20.48
C LEU A 13 -9.45 -5.15 21.59
N ASN A 14 -8.20 -5.40 21.99
CA ASN A 14 -7.55 -4.67 23.07
C ASN A 14 -6.62 -3.55 22.57
N ARG A 15 -6.65 -3.22 21.26
CA ARG A 15 -5.82 -2.15 20.68
C ARG A 15 -6.67 -0.93 20.39
N SER A 16 -6.09 0.24 20.65
CA SER A 16 -6.72 1.52 20.28
C SER A 16 -6.87 1.63 18.76
N LEU A 17 -8.01 2.13 18.26
CA LEU A 17 -8.23 2.41 16.85
C LEU A 17 -7.15 3.32 16.24
N PHE A 18 -6.55 4.20 17.05
CA PHE A 18 -5.47 5.10 16.61
C PHE A 18 -4.13 4.39 16.38
N GLU A 19 -3.97 3.20 16.94
CA GLU A 19 -2.75 2.38 16.81
C GLU A 19 -2.85 1.35 15.68
N LEU A 20 -4.01 1.25 15.04
CA LEU A 20 -4.25 0.30 13.96
C LEU A 20 -3.74 0.85 12.63
N SER A 21 -3.13 -0.02 11.85
CA SER A 21 -2.81 0.24 10.43
C SER A 21 -4.08 0.44 9.60
N GLY A 22 -3.94 1.06 8.42
CA GLY A 22 -5.06 1.23 7.49
C GLY A 22 -5.76 -0.09 7.15
N GLY A 23 -5.01 -1.16 6.92
CA GLY A 23 -5.54 -2.49 6.66
C GLY A 23 -6.28 -3.10 7.87
N GLU A 24 -5.77 -2.92 9.10
CA GLU A 24 -6.46 -3.37 10.31
C GLU A 24 -7.78 -2.62 10.51
N LYS A 25 -7.81 -1.30 10.26
CA LYS A 25 -9.03 -0.49 10.29
C LYS A 25 -10.05 -0.97 9.27
N GLN A 26 -9.62 -1.27 8.05
CA GLN A 26 -10.48 -1.77 6.98
C GLN A 26 -11.12 -3.12 7.36
N LYS A 27 -10.35 -4.03 7.96
CA LYS A 27 -10.87 -5.31 8.46
C LYS A 27 -11.95 -5.13 9.52
N ILE A 28 -11.73 -4.21 10.47
CA ILE A 28 -12.71 -3.90 11.52
C ILE A 28 -13.98 -3.32 10.87
N ALA A 29 -13.85 -2.41 9.91
CA ALA A 29 -14.99 -1.86 9.20
C ALA A 29 -15.80 -2.95 8.47
N CYS A 30 -15.15 -3.81 7.70
CA CYS A 30 -15.79 -4.94 7.02
C CYS A 30 -16.54 -5.85 7.99
N ALA A 31 -15.92 -6.15 9.11
CA ALA A 31 -16.52 -7.05 10.07
C ALA A 31 -17.65 -6.39 10.87
N SER A 32 -17.55 -5.11 11.20
CA SER A 32 -18.65 -4.36 11.84
C SER A 32 -19.90 -4.36 10.96
N VAL A 33 -19.73 -4.15 9.66
CA VAL A 33 -20.85 -4.21 8.70
C VAL A 33 -21.35 -5.64 8.55
N SER A 34 -20.48 -6.65 8.50
CA SER A 34 -20.86 -8.06 8.41
C SER A 34 -21.73 -8.51 9.59
N ALA A 35 -21.50 -7.96 10.79
CA ALA A 35 -22.25 -8.28 11.99
C ALA A 35 -23.74 -7.89 11.89
N LEU A 36 -24.09 -6.99 10.98
CA LEU A 36 -25.48 -6.57 10.71
C LEU A 36 -26.19 -7.52 9.73
N HIS A 37 -25.49 -8.53 9.18
CA HIS A 37 -26.00 -9.47 8.18
C HIS A 37 -26.72 -8.81 6.99
N PRO A 38 -26.13 -7.78 6.33
CA PRO A 38 -26.79 -7.12 5.21
C PRO A 38 -26.87 -8.08 4.02
N LYS A 39 -27.85 -7.84 3.14
CA LYS A 39 -27.97 -8.54 1.85
C LYS A 39 -27.16 -7.91 0.74
N ILE A 40 -26.83 -6.62 0.89
CA ILE A 40 -26.08 -5.82 -0.06
C ILE A 40 -24.95 -5.12 0.67
N PHE A 41 -23.73 -5.30 0.19
CA PHE A 41 -22.54 -4.57 0.63
C PHE A 41 -22.17 -3.55 -0.45
N VAL A 42 -21.87 -2.32 -0.05
CA VAL A 42 -21.33 -1.28 -0.94
C VAL A 42 -19.99 -0.85 -0.40
N MET A 43 -18.97 -0.86 -1.23
CA MET A 43 -17.60 -0.52 -0.88
C MET A 43 -17.05 0.51 -1.86
N ASP A 44 -16.39 1.54 -1.33
CA ASP A 44 -15.75 2.58 -2.12
C ASP A 44 -14.24 2.53 -1.86
N GLU A 45 -13.46 2.30 -2.91
CA GLU A 45 -11.99 2.13 -2.91
C GLU A 45 -11.44 1.28 -1.75
N PRO A 46 -11.98 0.09 -1.49
CA PRO A 46 -11.61 -0.68 -0.31
C PRO A 46 -10.15 -1.14 -0.31
N SER A 47 -9.48 -1.11 -1.45
CA SER A 47 -8.07 -1.50 -1.60
C SER A 47 -7.07 -0.37 -1.38
N SER A 48 -7.50 0.89 -1.26
CA SER A 48 -6.65 2.09 -1.34
C SER A 48 -5.48 2.12 -0.34
N ASN A 49 -5.67 1.58 0.87
CA ASN A 49 -4.68 1.57 1.95
C ASN A 49 -4.17 0.16 2.30
N LEU A 50 -4.43 -0.82 1.42
CA LEU A 50 -4.03 -2.20 1.64
C LEU A 50 -2.73 -2.54 0.90
N ASP A 51 -1.88 -3.33 1.55
CA ASP A 51 -0.80 -4.05 0.89
C ASP A 51 -1.34 -5.34 0.24
N TYR A 52 -0.49 -6.07 -0.46
CA TYR A 52 -0.86 -7.32 -1.14
C TYR A 52 -1.54 -8.33 -0.23
N LYS A 53 -1.05 -8.48 1.00
CA LYS A 53 -1.63 -9.38 2.00
C LYS A 53 -3.02 -8.91 2.43
N GLY A 54 -3.18 -7.62 2.68
CA GLY A 54 -4.47 -7.01 3.01
C GLY A 54 -5.50 -7.18 1.89
N ILE A 55 -5.09 -7.02 0.63
CA ILE A 55 -5.95 -7.27 -0.53
C ILE A 55 -6.41 -8.73 -0.57
N ARG A 56 -5.51 -9.70 -0.41
CA ARG A 56 -5.88 -11.12 -0.38
C ARG A 56 -6.87 -11.47 0.75
N GLU A 57 -6.69 -10.88 1.92
CA GLU A 57 -7.60 -11.07 3.04
C GLU A 57 -8.99 -10.45 2.74
N LEU A 58 -9.03 -9.26 2.14
CA LEU A 58 -10.26 -8.62 1.68
C LEU A 58 -10.98 -9.48 0.64
N MET A 59 -10.25 -10.02 -0.34
CA MET A 59 -10.80 -10.93 -1.36
C MET A 59 -11.47 -12.15 -0.71
N ASN A 60 -10.85 -12.75 0.31
CA ASN A 60 -11.43 -13.90 1.01
C ASN A 60 -12.74 -13.54 1.74
N VAL A 61 -12.81 -12.35 2.34
CA VAL A 61 -14.03 -11.85 2.99
C VAL A 61 -15.14 -11.66 1.97
N ILE A 62 -14.86 -11.00 0.85
CA ILE A 62 -15.84 -10.76 -0.23
C ILE A 62 -16.32 -12.07 -0.84
N ALA A 63 -15.41 -13.01 -1.10
CA ALA A 63 -15.77 -14.34 -1.59
C ALA A 63 -16.66 -15.10 -0.60
N GLY A 64 -16.45 -14.89 0.71
CA GLY A 64 -17.34 -15.40 1.76
C GLY A 64 -18.75 -14.84 1.63
N TRP A 65 -18.91 -13.52 1.56
CA TRP A 65 -20.21 -12.87 1.41
C TRP A 65 -20.94 -13.31 0.13
N LYS A 66 -20.20 -13.44 -0.98
CA LYS A 66 -20.75 -13.96 -2.25
C LYS A 66 -21.29 -15.37 -2.10
N ARG A 67 -20.55 -16.28 -1.43
CA ARG A 67 -21.03 -17.65 -1.13
C ARG A 67 -22.24 -17.66 -0.24
N ASP A 68 -22.36 -16.71 0.69
CA ASP A 68 -23.51 -16.56 1.57
C ASP A 68 -24.73 -15.91 0.86
N GLY A 69 -24.64 -15.68 -0.45
CA GLY A 69 -25.70 -15.13 -1.30
C GLY A 69 -25.89 -13.62 -1.17
N CYS A 70 -24.90 -12.91 -0.66
CA CYS A 70 -24.92 -11.45 -0.60
C CYS A 70 -24.52 -10.82 -1.95
N THR A 71 -25.09 -9.68 -2.28
CA THR A 71 -24.64 -8.83 -3.38
C THR A 71 -23.55 -7.90 -2.90
N VAL A 72 -22.45 -7.80 -3.63
CA VAL A 72 -21.37 -6.87 -3.30
C VAL A 72 -21.16 -5.92 -4.48
N ILE A 73 -21.22 -4.62 -4.20
CA ILE A 73 -20.99 -3.54 -5.16
C ILE A 73 -19.70 -2.84 -4.74
N ILE A 74 -18.74 -2.74 -5.65
CA ILE A 74 -17.41 -2.19 -5.37
C ILE A 74 -17.11 -1.10 -6.40
N ALA A 75 -16.94 0.14 -5.94
CA ALA A 75 -16.33 1.19 -6.74
C ALA A 75 -14.81 1.10 -6.57
N GLU A 76 -14.06 0.94 -7.67
CA GLU A 76 -12.62 0.71 -7.60
C GLU A 76 -11.94 1.11 -8.91
N HIS A 77 -10.71 1.59 -8.81
CA HIS A 77 -9.86 1.91 -9.95
C HIS A 77 -8.68 0.93 -10.13
N ARG A 78 -8.42 0.08 -9.12
CA ARG A 78 -7.42 -1.01 -9.16
C ARG A 78 -8.11 -2.31 -9.50
N LEU A 79 -8.19 -2.63 -10.77
CA LEU A 79 -9.07 -3.69 -11.28
C LEU A 79 -8.49 -5.11 -11.13
N GLU A 80 -7.16 -5.25 -11.03
CA GLU A 80 -6.49 -6.56 -11.07
C GLU A 80 -7.02 -7.56 -10.02
N TRP A 81 -7.21 -7.11 -8.80
CA TRP A 81 -7.67 -7.99 -7.72
C TRP A 81 -9.16 -8.36 -7.82
N LEU A 82 -9.94 -7.60 -8.61
CA LEU A 82 -11.37 -7.87 -8.83
C LEU A 82 -11.63 -8.92 -9.91
N LYS A 83 -10.70 -9.16 -10.82
CA LYS A 83 -10.87 -10.07 -11.97
C LYS A 83 -11.36 -11.46 -11.57
N THR A 84 -10.86 -11.99 -10.46
CA THR A 84 -11.26 -13.33 -9.98
C THR A 84 -12.52 -13.35 -9.11
N LEU A 85 -13.06 -12.19 -8.75
CA LEU A 85 -14.18 -12.06 -7.82
C LEU A 85 -15.45 -11.52 -8.46
N ALA A 86 -15.32 -10.52 -9.33
CA ALA A 86 -16.45 -9.83 -9.91
C ALA A 86 -17.08 -10.66 -11.05
N ASP A 87 -18.40 -10.63 -11.12
CA ASP A 87 -19.17 -11.28 -12.19
C ASP A 87 -19.49 -10.30 -13.30
N ARG A 88 -19.58 -9.00 -12.97
CA ARG A 88 -20.09 -7.94 -13.84
C ARG A 88 -19.30 -6.65 -13.59
N VAL A 89 -19.07 -5.91 -14.66
CA VAL A 89 -18.38 -4.61 -14.64
C VAL A 89 -19.32 -3.55 -15.19
N ILE A 90 -19.51 -2.48 -14.41
CA ILE A 90 -20.24 -1.30 -14.82
C ILE A 90 -19.23 -0.17 -14.99
N TYR A 91 -19.06 0.31 -16.21
CA TYR A 91 -18.19 1.44 -16.48
C TYR A 91 -19.00 2.72 -16.51
N MET A 92 -18.58 3.69 -15.69
CA MET A 92 -19.23 5.00 -15.56
C MET A 92 -18.34 6.10 -16.12
N SER A 93 -18.93 7.04 -16.85
CA SER A 93 -18.30 8.28 -17.30
C SER A 93 -19.32 9.42 -17.23
N ASP A 94 -18.89 10.60 -16.79
CA ASP A 94 -19.72 11.81 -16.68
C ASP A 94 -21.06 11.60 -15.95
N GLY A 95 -21.04 10.76 -14.90
CA GLY A 95 -22.22 10.43 -14.11
C GLY A 95 -23.23 9.49 -14.80
N GLN A 96 -22.87 8.91 -15.93
CA GLN A 96 -23.70 7.98 -16.69
C GLN A 96 -23.07 6.60 -16.77
N ILE A 97 -23.90 5.57 -16.89
CA ILE A 97 -23.43 4.22 -17.21
C ILE A 97 -23.14 4.20 -18.72
N SER A 98 -21.84 4.16 -19.05
CA SER A 98 -21.39 4.11 -20.44
C SER A 98 -21.26 2.69 -20.96
N SER A 99 -21.05 1.72 -20.06
CA SER A 99 -20.98 0.31 -20.44
C SER A 99 -21.35 -0.60 -19.27
N ASP A 100 -21.96 -1.74 -19.60
CA ASP A 100 -22.38 -2.76 -18.65
C ASP A 100 -22.08 -4.13 -19.29
N MET A 101 -21.18 -4.88 -18.70
CA MET A 101 -20.61 -6.09 -19.30
C MET A 101 -20.27 -7.14 -18.25
N SER A 102 -20.14 -8.39 -18.67
CA SER A 102 -19.58 -9.45 -17.85
C SER A 102 -18.08 -9.23 -17.60
N MET A 103 -17.53 -9.86 -16.56
CA MET A 103 -16.08 -9.83 -16.33
C MET A 103 -15.30 -10.44 -17.50
N GLY A 104 -15.82 -11.50 -18.13
CA GLY A 104 -15.17 -12.12 -19.30
C GLY A 104 -15.08 -11.17 -20.51
N GLU A 105 -16.13 -10.38 -20.78
CA GLU A 105 -16.09 -9.35 -21.83
C GLU A 105 -15.11 -8.23 -21.49
N PHE A 106 -15.02 -7.86 -20.21
CA PHE A 106 -14.07 -6.87 -19.74
C PHE A 106 -12.60 -7.34 -19.90
N GLU A 107 -12.30 -8.58 -19.54
CA GLU A 107 -10.97 -9.18 -19.69
C GLU A 107 -10.56 -9.34 -21.17
N GLY A 108 -11.51 -9.46 -22.06
CA GLY A 108 -11.27 -9.51 -23.51
C GLY A 108 -10.91 -8.17 -24.15
N LYS A 109 -10.98 -7.05 -23.42
CA LYS A 109 -10.63 -5.72 -23.94
C LYS A 109 -9.13 -5.56 -24.13
N THR A 110 -8.76 -4.84 -25.20
CA THR A 110 -7.36 -4.49 -25.46
C THR A 110 -6.88 -3.38 -24.49
N GLU A 111 -5.55 -3.23 -24.37
CA GLU A 111 -4.97 -2.11 -23.59
C GLU A 111 -5.41 -0.75 -24.14
N GLU A 112 -5.52 -0.60 -25.46
CA GLU A 112 -5.98 0.64 -26.09
C GLU A 112 -7.42 0.97 -25.71
N GLU A 113 -8.31 -0.03 -25.69
CA GLU A 113 -9.70 0.15 -25.23
C GLU A 113 -9.77 0.54 -23.75
N LEU A 114 -8.98 -0.10 -22.88
CA LEU A 114 -8.94 0.23 -21.47
C LEU A 114 -8.37 1.64 -21.24
N HIS A 115 -7.34 2.05 -21.98
CA HIS A 115 -6.80 3.40 -21.94
C HIS A 115 -7.82 4.44 -22.42
N ALA A 116 -8.57 4.13 -23.49
CA ALA A 116 -9.64 5.02 -23.98
C ALA A 116 -10.76 5.20 -22.94
N MET A 117 -10.98 4.19 -22.09
CA MET A 117 -11.88 4.28 -20.93
C MET A 117 -11.25 5.00 -19.73
N GLY A 118 -10.00 5.47 -19.82
CA GLY A 118 -9.27 6.09 -18.69
C GLY A 118 -8.88 5.12 -17.58
N LEU A 119 -8.97 3.81 -17.84
CA LEU A 119 -8.61 2.79 -16.89
C LEU A 119 -7.11 2.53 -16.91
N ARG A 120 -6.54 2.29 -15.72
CA ARG A 120 -5.12 1.99 -15.59
C ARG A 120 -4.87 0.54 -15.95
N THR A 121 -4.02 0.33 -16.95
CA THR A 121 -3.36 -0.95 -17.20
C THR A 121 -2.00 -0.96 -16.54
N GLU A 122 -1.45 -2.14 -16.25
CA GLU A 122 -0.06 -2.21 -15.78
C GLU A 122 0.87 -1.72 -16.90
N PRO A 123 1.68 -0.67 -16.66
CA PRO A 123 2.59 -0.19 -17.69
C PRO A 123 3.69 -1.24 -17.92
N HIS A 124 3.77 -1.76 -19.13
CA HIS A 124 4.89 -2.59 -19.57
C HIS A 124 6.12 -1.71 -19.80
N PHE A 125 6.90 -1.49 -18.73
CA PHE A 125 8.22 -0.86 -18.87
C PHE A 125 9.28 -1.92 -19.16
N SER A 126 9.99 -1.77 -20.25
CA SER A 126 11.24 -2.51 -20.44
C SER A 126 12.26 -1.97 -19.44
N PRO A 127 12.79 -2.79 -18.53
CA PRO A 127 13.74 -2.30 -17.54
C PRO A 127 15.04 -1.86 -18.25
N VAL A 128 15.35 -0.59 -18.17
CA VAL A 128 16.67 -0.08 -18.57
C VAL A 128 17.63 -0.44 -17.42
N SER A 129 18.30 -1.57 -17.53
CA SER A 129 19.32 -1.99 -16.57
C SER A 129 20.57 -1.10 -16.73
N LYS A 130 20.69 -0.05 -15.94
CA LYS A 130 21.99 0.59 -15.70
C LYS A 130 22.64 -0.11 -14.52
N SER A 131 23.87 -0.61 -14.70
CA SER A 131 24.68 -1.12 -13.59
C SER A 131 25.00 0.06 -12.66
N TRP A 132 24.40 0.09 -11.49
CA TRP A 132 24.59 1.13 -10.47
C TRP A 132 25.87 0.91 -9.64
N GLU A 133 26.52 -0.23 -9.78
CA GLU A 133 27.67 -0.64 -8.97
C GLU A 133 28.87 0.30 -9.09
N ASN A 134 29.05 0.96 -10.23
CA ASN A 134 30.19 1.82 -10.51
C ASN A 134 29.94 3.32 -10.26
N ASN A 135 28.77 3.68 -9.68
CA ASN A 135 28.48 5.07 -9.37
C ASN A 135 29.17 5.47 -8.05
N GLU A 136 30.18 6.36 -8.13
CA GLU A 136 30.92 6.85 -6.96
C GLU A 136 30.08 7.68 -6.01
N ASP A 137 29.07 8.37 -6.53
CA ASP A 137 28.13 9.18 -5.74
C ASP A 137 27.03 8.28 -5.13
N LYS A 138 27.22 7.84 -3.92
CA LYS A 138 26.28 6.95 -3.19
C LYS A 138 25.87 7.56 -1.89
N PHE A 139 24.60 7.37 -1.53
CA PHE A 139 24.18 7.48 -0.16
C PHE A 139 24.53 6.17 0.58
N ILE A 140 25.24 6.27 1.67
CA ILE A 140 25.63 5.11 2.49
C ILE A 140 25.01 5.28 3.88
N PHE A 141 24.16 4.34 4.23
CA PHE A 141 23.52 4.22 5.54
C PHE A 141 24.33 3.22 6.37
N ARG A 142 24.65 3.55 7.61
CA ARG A 142 25.41 2.66 8.52
C ARG A 142 24.75 2.64 9.90
N ASN A 143 24.45 1.45 10.40
CA ASN A 143 23.88 1.19 11.72
C ASN A 143 22.65 2.05 12.01
N ILE A 144 21.75 2.18 11.02
CA ILE A 144 20.55 3.00 11.17
C ILE A 144 19.57 2.27 12.09
N THR A 145 19.26 2.92 13.19
CA THR A 145 18.24 2.44 14.13
C THR A 145 17.24 3.55 14.42
N PHE A 146 15.97 3.16 14.54
CA PHE A 146 14.93 4.10 14.95
C PHE A 146 13.80 3.37 15.68
N SER A 147 13.31 3.98 16.75
CA SER A 147 12.12 3.54 17.51
C SER A 147 11.25 4.73 17.82
N TYR A 148 9.93 4.58 17.70
CA TYR A 148 8.99 5.60 18.12
C TYR A 148 8.90 5.66 19.65
N LYS A 149 8.70 6.85 20.20
CA LYS A 149 8.67 7.09 21.67
C LYS A 149 7.67 6.19 22.41
N LYS A 150 6.55 5.86 21.78
CA LYS A 150 5.50 4.99 22.36
C LYS A 150 5.79 3.48 22.26
N SER A 151 6.76 3.09 21.46
CA SER A 151 7.10 1.69 21.17
C SER A 151 8.61 1.47 21.30
N ARG A 152 9.20 1.87 22.44
CA ARG A 152 10.67 1.81 22.66
C ARG A 152 11.26 0.41 22.53
N ASP A 153 10.48 -0.61 22.85
CA ASP A 153 10.91 -2.01 22.79
C ASP A 153 10.91 -2.61 21.39
N ARG A 154 10.32 -1.89 20.41
CA ARG A 154 10.28 -2.33 19.00
C ARG A 154 10.99 -1.33 18.11
N LYS A 155 12.09 -1.76 17.50
CA LYS A 155 12.75 -0.98 16.45
C LYS A 155 11.86 -0.90 15.23
N ALA A 156 11.58 0.30 14.75
CA ALA A 156 10.90 0.55 13.47
C ALA A 156 11.89 0.47 12.30
N LEU A 157 13.18 0.76 12.56
CA LEU A 157 14.29 0.52 11.63
C LEU A 157 15.44 -0.13 12.37
N ASP A 158 16.10 -1.09 11.69
CA ASP A 158 17.33 -1.75 12.10
C ASP A 158 18.09 -2.17 10.84
N ILE A 159 18.96 -1.29 10.35
CA ILE A 159 19.64 -1.44 9.06
C ILE A 159 21.15 -1.31 9.31
N ASP A 160 21.89 -2.40 9.14
CA ASP A 160 23.34 -2.40 9.35
C ASP A 160 24.04 -1.54 8.27
N THR A 161 23.83 -1.86 7.00
CA THR A 161 24.40 -1.12 5.88
C THR A 161 23.49 -1.15 4.68
N LEU A 162 23.24 0.02 4.08
CA LEU A 162 22.53 0.16 2.82
C LEU A 162 23.27 1.18 1.96
N LYS A 163 23.42 0.88 0.68
CA LYS A 163 23.99 1.80 -0.31
C LYS A 163 22.94 2.11 -1.36
N LEU A 164 22.63 3.38 -1.56
CA LEU A 164 21.72 3.84 -2.59
C LEU A 164 22.50 4.61 -3.67
N PRO A 165 22.30 4.27 -4.94
CA PRO A 165 22.99 4.97 -6.03
C PRO A 165 22.45 6.40 -6.19
N SER A 166 23.30 7.33 -6.60
CA SER A 166 22.89 8.66 -7.02
C SER A 166 22.39 8.63 -8.47
N GLY A 167 21.46 9.51 -8.83
CA GLY A 167 20.94 9.61 -10.20
C GLY A 167 20.10 8.43 -10.65
N SER A 168 19.48 7.70 -9.70
CA SER A 168 18.65 6.53 -9.97
C SER A 168 17.31 6.66 -9.27
N VAL A 169 16.31 5.94 -9.78
CA VAL A 169 15.04 5.73 -9.09
C VAL A 169 15.14 4.45 -8.27
N VAL A 170 14.89 4.56 -6.97
CA VAL A 170 14.94 3.43 -6.04
C VAL A 170 13.56 3.16 -5.47
N GLY A 171 13.00 1.99 -5.77
CA GLY A 171 11.74 1.53 -5.19
C GLY A 171 11.96 0.91 -3.81
N ILE A 172 11.23 1.40 -2.79
CA ILE A 172 11.19 0.81 -1.45
C ILE A 172 9.89 0.05 -1.30
N VAL A 173 9.97 -1.28 -1.22
CA VAL A 173 8.82 -2.18 -1.19
C VAL A 173 8.75 -2.95 0.12
N GLY A 174 7.56 -3.40 0.49
CA GLY A 174 7.32 -4.18 1.72
C GLY A 174 5.89 -4.02 2.23
N GLU A 175 5.51 -4.88 3.18
CA GLU A 175 4.18 -4.86 3.83
C GLU A 175 3.91 -3.54 4.57
N ASN A 176 2.64 -3.30 4.91
CA ASN A 176 2.27 -2.18 5.77
C ASN A 176 2.90 -2.37 7.16
N GLY A 177 3.48 -1.28 7.69
CA GLY A 177 4.23 -1.34 8.94
C GLY A 177 5.67 -1.83 8.83
N ALA A 178 6.18 -2.15 7.63
CA ALA A 178 7.58 -2.56 7.42
C ALA A 178 8.62 -1.44 7.61
N GLY A 179 8.21 -0.21 7.90
CA GLY A 179 9.13 0.90 8.13
C GLY A 179 9.45 1.77 6.93
N LYS A 180 8.79 1.57 5.76
CA LYS A 180 9.07 2.35 4.52
C LYS A 180 8.98 3.86 4.72
N SER A 181 7.88 4.34 5.27
CA SER A 181 7.68 5.78 5.55
C SER A 181 8.62 6.30 6.62
N THR A 182 8.93 5.46 7.63
CA THR A 182 9.92 5.77 8.67
C THR A 182 11.30 5.94 8.07
N PHE A 183 11.70 5.05 7.15
CA PHE A 183 12.97 5.15 6.43
C PHE A 183 13.05 6.43 5.61
N ALA A 184 11.99 6.76 4.84
CA ALA A 184 11.92 8.00 4.08
C ALA A 184 12.01 9.24 4.99
N GLY A 185 11.30 9.25 6.11
CA GLY A 185 11.37 10.33 7.11
C GLY A 185 12.76 10.48 7.74
N CYS A 186 13.43 9.36 8.04
CA CYS A 186 14.81 9.36 8.51
C CYS A 186 15.77 9.93 7.46
N LEU A 187 15.64 9.51 6.20
CA LEU A 187 16.45 10.03 5.10
C LEU A 187 16.28 11.54 4.93
N CYS A 188 15.04 12.02 4.96
CA CYS A 188 14.74 13.45 4.83
C CYS A 188 15.09 14.27 6.08
N GLY A 189 15.55 13.64 7.17
CA GLY A 189 15.91 14.33 8.40
C GLY A 189 14.72 14.78 9.26
N LEU A 190 13.51 14.31 8.94
CA LEU A 190 12.29 14.62 9.70
C LEU A 190 12.29 13.90 11.06
N GLU A 191 12.90 12.72 11.12
CA GLU A 191 13.03 11.94 12.35
C GLU A 191 14.33 12.31 13.09
N LYS A 192 14.19 13.02 14.20
CA LYS A 192 15.32 13.63 14.94
C LYS A 192 16.16 12.63 15.75
N HIS A 193 15.61 11.49 16.13
CA HIS A 193 16.24 10.55 17.06
C HIS A 193 16.73 9.27 16.38
N MET A 194 17.05 9.35 15.09
CA MET A 194 17.66 8.25 14.35
C MET A 194 19.08 8.00 14.87
N GLY A 195 19.39 6.73 15.18
CA GLY A 195 20.77 6.28 15.41
C GLY A 195 21.49 5.98 14.11
N GLY A 196 22.82 5.89 14.16
CA GLY A 196 23.65 5.63 12.99
C GLY A 196 23.98 6.85 12.16
N ASN A 197 24.54 6.61 10.97
CA ASN A 197 25.08 7.65 10.10
C ASN A 197 24.58 7.50 8.67
N ILE A 198 24.30 8.63 8.01
CA ILE A 198 24.03 8.71 6.57
C ILE A 198 25.14 9.54 5.93
N LEU A 199 25.91 8.91 5.03
CA LEU A 199 26.98 9.58 4.30
C LEU A 199 26.54 9.84 2.86
N TYR A 200 26.95 10.98 2.34
CA TYR A 200 26.83 11.34 0.92
C TYR A 200 28.13 11.98 0.46
N LYS A 201 28.71 11.48 -0.64
CA LYS A 201 30.04 11.91 -1.12
C LYS A 201 31.11 11.89 -0.02
N GLY A 202 31.09 10.86 0.81
CA GLY A 202 32.02 10.70 1.94
C GLY A 202 31.74 11.54 3.18
N ASN A 203 30.83 12.52 3.11
CA ASN A 203 30.50 13.40 4.24
C ASN A 203 29.30 12.89 5.00
N ASN A 204 29.37 12.91 6.35
CA ASN A 204 28.25 12.56 7.19
C ASN A 204 27.19 13.69 7.18
N LEU A 205 25.95 13.32 6.83
CA LEU A 205 24.84 14.26 6.75
C LEU A 205 24.09 14.36 8.09
N ALA A 206 24.24 15.46 8.79
CA ALA A 206 23.38 15.74 9.93
C ALA A 206 21.92 15.97 9.50
N SER A 207 20.96 15.87 10.44
CA SER A 207 19.53 16.06 10.15
C SER A 207 19.23 17.36 9.42
N LYS A 208 19.85 18.47 9.86
CA LYS A 208 19.72 19.80 9.22
C LYS A 208 20.19 19.84 7.77
N ASP A 209 21.19 19.03 7.43
CA ASP A 209 21.74 18.98 6.06
C ASP A 209 20.85 18.14 5.16
N ARG A 210 20.29 17.04 5.72
CA ARG A 210 19.34 16.20 5.02
C ARG A 210 18.06 16.95 4.67
N ILE A 211 17.50 17.75 5.59
CA ILE A 211 16.31 18.59 5.35
C ILE A 211 16.52 19.55 4.17
N LYS A 212 17.76 20.03 3.96
CA LYS A 212 18.08 20.90 2.82
C LYS A 212 18.29 20.15 1.50
N LEU A 213 18.70 18.91 1.59
CA LEU A 213 19.06 18.07 0.43
C LEU A 213 17.90 17.20 -0.06
N CYS A 214 17.02 16.77 0.84
CA CYS A 214 15.96 15.81 0.57
C CYS A 214 14.59 16.45 0.81
N TYR A 215 13.68 16.28 -0.13
CA TYR A 215 12.30 16.73 -0.02
C TYR A 215 11.37 15.51 -0.09
N MET A 216 10.36 15.48 0.76
CA MET A 216 9.39 14.39 0.82
C MET A 216 8.03 14.87 0.34
N VAL A 217 7.48 14.18 -0.66
CA VAL A 217 6.07 14.33 -1.05
C VAL A 217 5.26 13.27 -0.30
N MET A 218 4.35 13.71 0.54
CA MET A 218 3.51 12.84 1.34
C MET A 218 2.25 12.41 0.57
N GLN A 219 1.69 11.28 0.95
CA GLN A 219 0.46 10.75 0.36
C GLN A 219 -0.77 11.64 0.69
N ASN A 220 -0.80 12.21 1.89
CA ASN A 220 -1.85 13.15 2.32
C ASN A 220 -1.20 14.53 2.50
N VAL A 221 -1.63 15.48 1.70
CA VAL A 221 -1.23 16.90 1.77
C VAL A 221 -2.29 17.67 2.57
#